data_1f88010272d9fcc422e3856630915917
#
_entry.id   1f88010272d9fcc422e3856630915917
#
_cell.length_a   1.000
_cell.length_b   1.000
_cell.length_c   1.000
_cell.angle_alpha   90.00
_cell.angle_beta   90.00
_cell.angle_gamma   90.00
#
_symmetry.space_group_name_H-M   'P 1'
#
loop_
_entity.id
_entity.type
_entity.pdbx_description
1 polymer ?
#
loop_
_entity_poly.entity_id
_entity_poly.type
_entity_poly.pdbx_seq_one_letter_code
_entity_poly.pdbx_strand_id
1 'polypeptide(L)'
;SYLGPLVEAPRRTFEEHEEANADSEASTRHDYARGIPDPFFLDEASDLLTWDDIDINLDPSSPSLSLLARSLQAATIKATQAIHKRNLGDVISTPPKPLNGSLSSSPILSDAVEKWATYKVKGGWSAKTENDFKHWMKGFIELLGDRPIDTYGKADIRVFKETLMELPANRQKIKETRNLSIHDALKEARRLSIPPMSAANVKKGMSRVRSFWEWAEANFDGIPVFSAASFAVASKSNPQEQRDPFSTSHLRSIFSSPLFLGCMSRSRNHKVGNYNMNATGKYWVPLLGLLTGARLNELCQLCPQDVSEVEGIWCLSIVDEGENQKIKNNASRRTVPIHSRLIELGLLNLVADRHRQETALLFPEFKINKYGYYSRSMSDFFSNHLEALDIKTKKTSFHSLSHSFISECRNAGVPMDHRKAITGHSEGGMGARYGSWKRSPSPLKDSIEKVSFEDVPFSGLPVYS
;
A
#
# COMPACT_ATOMS: atom_id res chain seq x y z
N SER A 1 39.69 37.65 -10.48
CA SER A 1 41.08 37.70 -10.08
C SER A 1 41.36 39.05 -9.39
N TYR A 2 41.22 39.08 -8.07
CA TYR A 2 41.75 40.17 -7.25
C TYR A 2 43.02 39.67 -6.62
N LEU A 3 44.12 39.86 -7.30
CA LEU A 3 45.44 39.91 -6.67
C LEU A 3 45.82 41.39 -6.58
N GLY A 4 45.45 42.02 -5.48
CA GLY A 4 46.04 43.28 -5.07
C GLY A 4 47.53 43.08 -4.83
N PRO A 5 48.38 44.16 -4.83
CA PRO A 5 49.82 44.05 -4.67
C PRO A 5 50.12 43.32 -3.36
N LEU A 6 50.82 42.18 -3.45
CA LEU A 6 51.36 41.46 -2.32
C LEU A 6 52.36 42.41 -1.60
N VAL A 7 51.90 43.03 -0.54
CA VAL A 7 52.83 43.60 0.47
C VAL A 7 53.49 42.39 1.12
N GLU A 8 54.81 42.26 0.99
CA GLU A 8 55.57 41.22 1.73
C GLU A 8 55.39 41.43 3.25
N ALA A 9 54.34 40.85 3.81
CA ALA A 9 54.25 40.67 5.25
C ALA A 9 55.29 39.62 5.66
N PRO A 10 56.02 39.78 6.78
CA PRO A 10 56.95 38.79 7.27
C PRO A 10 56.22 37.43 7.39
N ARG A 11 56.81 36.38 6.82
CA ARG A 11 56.27 35.04 6.92
C ARG A 11 56.21 34.65 8.42
N ARG A 12 55.03 34.49 8.96
CA ARG A 12 54.84 33.93 10.27
C ARG A 12 55.38 32.50 10.30
N THR A 13 56.01 32.14 11.43
CA THR A 13 56.42 30.76 11.67
C THR A 13 55.19 29.87 11.82
N PHE A 14 55.34 28.56 11.68
CA PHE A 14 54.26 27.60 11.86
C PHE A 14 53.62 27.74 13.26
N GLU A 15 54.43 27.97 14.28
CA GLU A 15 54.00 28.16 15.67
C GLU A 15 53.19 29.46 15.87
N GLU A 16 53.59 30.58 15.24
CA GLU A 16 52.82 31.83 15.27
C GLU A 16 51.46 31.71 14.53
N HIS A 17 51.37 30.87 13.50
CA HIS A 17 50.09 30.56 12.84
C HIS A 17 49.20 29.66 13.71
N GLU A 18 49.76 28.70 14.42
CA GLU A 18 49.02 27.83 15.34
C GLU A 18 48.43 28.61 16.50
N GLU A 19 49.24 29.51 17.11
CA GLU A 19 48.83 30.34 18.21
C GLU A 19 47.72 31.33 17.83
N ALA A 20 47.84 31.98 16.67
CA ALA A 20 46.81 32.86 16.14
C ALA A 20 45.50 32.11 15.78
N ASN A 21 45.58 30.88 15.30
CA ASN A 21 44.42 30.05 15.02
C ASN A 21 43.73 29.59 16.33
N ALA A 22 44.49 29.26 17.37
CA ALA A 22 43.95 28.86 18.69
C ALA A 22 43.21 30.01 19.35
N ASP A 23 43.75 31.21 19.33
CA ASP A 23 43.13 32.41 19.91
C ASP A 23 41.82 32.77 19.14
N SER A 24 41.85 32.72 17.84
CA SER A 24 40.64 32.93 16.99
C SER A 24 39.57 31.89 17.28
N GLU A 25 39.95 30.62 17.40
CA GLU A 25 38.98 29.53 17.76
C GLU A 25 38.37 29.75 19.12
N ALA A 26 39.16 30.11 20.13
CA ALA A 26 38.68 30.35 21.49
C ALA A 26 37.67 31.50 21.55
N SER A 27 37.94 32.61 20.85
CA SER A 27 37.02 33.74 20.74
C SER A 27 35.72 33.35 20.05
N THR A 28 35.82 32.72 18.87
CA THR A 28 34.64 32.28 18.09
C THR A 28 33.78 31.31 18.87
N ARG A 29 34.35 30.39 19.62
CA ARG A 29 33.62 29.45 20.51
C ARG A 29 32.90 30.15 21.65
N HIS A 30 33.54 31.15 22.26
CA HIS A 30 32.96 31.89 23.34
C HIS A 30 31.69 32.63 22.93
N ASP A 31 31.73 33.29 21.77
CA ASP A 31 30.58 34.00 21.21
C ASP A 31 29.48 33.04 20.73
N TYR A 32 29.87 31.93 20.11
CA TYR A 32 28.92 30.90 19.72
C TYR A 32 28.16 30.32 20.92
N ALA A 33 28.85 30.08 22.04
CA ALA A 33 28.23 29.53 23.27
C ALA A 33 27.24 30.51 23.92
N ARG A 34 27.46 31.81 23.76
CA ARG A 34 26.55 32.87 24.22
C ARG A 34 25.31 33.08 23.39
N GLY A 35 25.27 32.48 22.20
CA GLY A 35 24.15 32.61 21.27
C GLY A 35 24.12 33.92 20.51
N ILE A 36 25.15 34.74 20.61
CA ILE A 36 25.31 36.04 19.96
C ILE A 36 26.17 35.82 18.72
N PRO A 37 25.69 36.08 17.49
CA PRO A 37 26.55 36.01 16.30
C PRO A 37 27.59 37.15 16.39
N ASP A 38 28.87 36.80 16.16
CA ASP A 38 29.94 37.76 16.03
C ASP A 38 29.66 38.67 14.81
N PRO A 39 29.88 40.00 14.91
CA PRO A 39 29.72 40.94 13.78
C PRO A 39 30.41 40.51 12.51
N PHE A 40 31.59 39.91 12.58
CA PHE A 40 32.30 39.37 11.41
C PHE A 40 31.44 38.30 10.68
N PHE A 41 30.82 37.41 11.38
CA PHE A 41 29.99 36.38 10.72
C PHE A 41 28.63 36.90 10.24
N LEU A 42 28.16 38.06 10.77
CA LEU A 42 26.99 38.73 10.21
C LEU A 42 27.33 39.40 8.87
N ASP A 43 28.52 40.01 8.78
CA ASP A 43 28.99 40.60 7.52
C ASP A 43 29.23 39.51 6.47
N GLU A 44 29.95 38.42 6.81
CA GLU A 44 30.16 37.26 5.94
C GLU A 44 28.85 36.63 5.49
N ALA A 45 27.84 36.53 6.38
CA ALA A 45 26.53 36.03 6.02
C ALA A 45 25.81 36.95 5.04
N SER A 46 25.95 38.26 5.20
CA SER A 46 25.41 39.27 4.26
C SER A 46 26.11 39.21 2.92
N ASP A 47 27.40 39.09 2.90
CA ASP A 47 28.22 38.98 1.68
C ASP A 47 27.87 37.70 0.88
N LEU A 48 27.68 36.56 1.58
CA LEU A 48 27.22 35.32 0.96
C LEU A 48 25.93 35.48 0.18
N LEU A 49 25.00 36.30 0.67
CA LEU A 49 23.71 36.53 0.04
C LEU A 49 23.80 37.39 -1.25
N THR A 50 24.95 38.04 -1.46
CA THR A 50 25.24 38.85 -2.69
C THR A 50 25.85 38.04 -3.84
N TRP A 51 26.16 36.75 -3.61
CA TRP A 51 26.75 35.91 -4.65
C TRP A 51 25.79 35.62 -5.79
N ASP A 52 26.27 35.63 -7.02
CA ASP A 52 25.47 35.52 -8.25
C ASP A 52 24.54 34.30 -8.31
N ASP A 53 24.86 33.25 -7.54
CA ASP A 53 24.06 32.02 -7.48
C ASP A 53 22.99 32.02 -6.37
N ILE A 54 22.89 33.11 -5.58
CA ILE A 54 21.96 33.19 -4.43
C ILE A 54 21.05 34.40 -4.62
N ASP A 55 19.83 34.19 -5.06
CA ASP A 55 18.79 35.22 -5.21
C ASP A 55 17.91 35.32 -3.95
N ILE A 56 18.56 35.67 -2.82
CA ILE A 56 17.87 35.84 -1.53
C ILE A 56 18.21 37.22 -0.97
N ASN A 57 17.22 38.08 -0.84
CA ASN A 57 17.35 39.37 -0.18
C ASN A 57 16.74 39.29 1.22
N LEU A 58 17.61 39.36 2.27
CA LEU A 58 17.17 39.36 3.66
C LEU A 58 17.35 40.77 4.25
N ASP A 59 16.36 41.17 5.05
CA ASP A 59 16.51 42.37 5.89
C ASP A 59 17.65 42.15 6.90
N PRO A 60 18.56 43.14 7.10
CA PRO A 60 19.64 43.01 8.09
C PRO A 60 19.21 42.66 9.52
N SER A 61 17.96 42.98 9.89
CA SER A 61 17.35 42.63 11.18
C SER A 61 16.70 41.24 11.20
N SER A 62 16.72 40.50 10.08
CA SER A 62 16.07 39.20 9.96
C SER A 62 16.69 38.17 10.90
N PRO A 63 15.89 37.44 11.68
CA PRO A 63 16.36 36.27 12.45
C PRO A 63 17.08 35.23 11.60
N SER A 64 16.75 35.14 10.31
CA SER A 64 17.36 34.20 9.36
C SER A 64 18.83 34.55 9.08
N LEU A 65 19.19 35.86 9.03
CA LEU A 65 20.57 36.29 8.86
C LEU A 65 21.42 35.89 10.08
N SER A 66 20.89 36.09 11.30
CA SER A 66 21.55 35.64 12.54
C SER A 66 21.73 34.12 12.58
N LEU A 67 20.79 33.33 12.06
CA LEU A 67 20.91 31.87 11.96
C LEU A 67 21.99 31.47 10.94
N LEU A 68 22.08 32.17 9.81
CA LEU A 68 23.10 31.93 8.81
C LEU A 68 24.51 32.26 9.39
N ALA A 69 24.66 33.40 10.02
CA ALA A 69 25.91 33.81 10.69
C ALA A 69 26.35 32.78 11.75
N ARG A 70 25.43 32.29 12.55
CA ARG A 70 25.72 31.20 13.51
C ARG A 70 26.12 29.89 12.87
N SER A 71 25.55 29.58 11.72
CA SER A 71 25.94 28.39 10.95
C SER A 71 27.35 28.50 10.41
N LEU A 72 27.75 29.70 9.94
CA LEU A 72 29.12 30.00 9.53
C LEU A 72 30.10 29.91 10.70
N GLN A 73 29.76 30.48 11.88
CA GLN A 73 30.55 30.32 13.10
C GLN A 73 30.79 28.85 13.44
N ALA A 74 29.70 28.03 13.42
CA ALA A 74 29.80 26.60 13.71
C ALA A 74 30.69 25.85 12.71
N ALA A 75 30.60 26.21 11.42
CA ALA A 75 31.44 25.64 10.37
C ALA A 75 32.92 26.01 10.54
N THR A 76 33.19 27.27 10.88
CA THR A 76 34.54 27.76 11.14
C THR A 76 35.17 27.04 12.34
N ILE A 77 34.47 26.92 13.46
CA ILE A 77 34.94 26.16 14.62
C ILE A 77 35.34 24.73 14.25
N LYS A 78 34.48 24.04 13.48
CA LYS A 78 34.78 22.67 13.01
C LYS A 78 35.98 22.61 12.09
N ALA A 79 36.11 23.58 11.17
CA ALA A 79 37.22 23.65 10.24
C ALA A 79 38.55 23.88 10.99
N THR A 80 38.61 24.85 11.90
CA THR A 80 39.79 25.16 12.71
C THR A 80 40.21 23.96 13.55
N GLN A 81 39.27 23.25 14.18
CA GLN A 81 39.57 22.01 14.90
C GLN A 81 40.16 20.93 13.99
N ALA A 82 39.62 20.76 12.80
CA ALA A 82 40.16 19.78 11.85
C ALA A 82 41.58 20.16 11.38
N ILE A 83 41.86 21.46 11.18
CA ILE A 83 43.16 21.97 10.85
C ILE A 83 44.14 21.73 12.01
N HIS A 84 43.75 22.09 13.23
CA HIS A 84 44.58 21.86 14.39
C HIS A 84 44.96 20.38 14.57
N LYS A 85 43.98 19.48 14.48
CA LYS A 85 44.22 18.02 14.55
C LYS A 85 45.17 17.54 13.45
N ARG A 86 45.06 18.05 12.21
CA ARG A 86 46.01 17.74 11.12
C ARG A 86 47.40 18.20 11.44
N ASN A 87 47.54 19.40 12.00
CA ASN A 87 48.84 19.98 12.39
C ASN A 87 49.51 19.16 13.50
N LEU A 88 48.69 18.49 14.36
CA LEU A 88 49.17 17.53 15.36
C LEU A 88 49.52 16.14 14.78
N GLY A 89 49.34 15.94 13.49
CA GLY A 89 49.63 14.68 12.81
C GLY A 89 48.45 13.70 12.66
N ASP A 90 47.26 14.08 13.10
CA ASP A 90 46.06 13.24 12.94
C ASP A 90 45.65 13.13 11.47
N VAL A 91 45.33 11.91 11.04
CA VAL A 91 44.80 11.67 9.71
C VAL A 91 43.30 12.02 9.68
N ILE A 92 42.98 13.28 9.38
CA ILE A 92 41.61 13.74 9.23
C ILE A 92 41.23 13.72 7.74
N SER A 93 40.21 12.95 7.36
CA SER A 93 39.69 12.97 6.00
C SER A 93 39.15 14.37 5.66
N THR A 94 39.54 14.89 4.52
CA THR A 94 38.94 16.13 3.99
C THR A 94 37.47 15.83 3.70
N PRO A 95 36.53 16.66 4.16
CA PRO A 95 35.12 16.53 3.75
C PRO A 95 35.09 16.51 2.20
N PRO A 96 34.24 15.65 1.61
CA PRO A 96 34.05 15.69 0.17
C PRO A 96 33.70 17.13 -0.22
N LYS A 97 34.37 17.63 -1.29
CA LYS A 97 34.03 18.94 -1.84
C LYS A 97 32.52 18.97 -2.05
N PRO A 98 31.78 19.95 -1.54
CA PRO A 98 30.40 20.08 -1.90
C PRO A 98 30.33 20.04 -3.43
N LEU A 99 29.62 19.10 -4.00
CA LEU A 99 29.25 19.17 -5.40
C LEU A 99 28.67 20.58 -5.55
N ASN A 100 29.26 21.40 -6.43
CA ASN A 100 28.81 22.76 -6.68
C ASN A 100 27.30 22.69 -6.79
N GLY A 101 26.63 23.11 -5.72
CA GLY A 101 25.19 23.10 -5.69
C GLY A 101 24.70 24.23 -6.57
N SER A 102 24.52 23.99 -7.85
CA SER A 102 23.30 24.52 -8.41
C SER A 102 22.20 24.07 -7.45
N LEU A 103 21.45 25.00 -6.86
CA LEU A 103 20.25 24.68 -6.10
C LEU A 103 19.51 23.66 -6.95
N SER A 104 19.42 22.41 -6.48
CA SER A 104 18.81 21.36 -7.27
C SER A 104 17.46 21.88 -7.73
N SER A 105 17.28 22.07 -9.04
CA SER A 105 15.98 22.45 -9.61
C SER A 105 14.97 21.32 -9.46
N SER A 106 15.42 20.19 -8.95
CA SER A 106 14.57 19.04 -8.68
C SER A 106 13.68 19.27 -7.45
N PRO A 107 12.41 18.94 -7.52
CA PRO A 107 11.50 19.08 -6.39
C PRO A 107 11.94 18.18 -5.22
N ILE A 108 11.58 18.56 -3.99
CA ILE A 108 11.71 17.68 -2.83
C ILE A 108 10.81 16.46 -3.00
N LEU A 109 11.16 15.37 -2.34
CA LEU A 109 10.52 14.07 -2.55
C LEU A 109 9.01 14.10 -2.25
N SER A 110 8.59 14.78 -1.17
CA SER A 110 7.17 14.92 -0.83
C SER A 110 6.35 15.59 -1.94
N ASP A 111 6.86 16.67 -2.52
CA ASP A 111 6.19 17.40 -3.61
C ASP A 111 6.12 16.56 -4.89
N ALA A 112 7.22 15.86 -5.20
CA ALA A 112 7.25 14.95 -6.34
C ALA A 112 6.25 13.80 -6.18
N VAL A 113 6.10 13.24 -4.97
CA VAL A 113 5.11 12.20 -4.66
C VAL A 113 3.68 12.69 -4.85
N GLU A 114 3.36 13.92 -4.44
CA GLU A 114 2.02 14.49 -4.64
C GLU A 114 1.73 14.72 -6.14
N LYS A 115 2.70 15.24 -6.91
CA LYS A 115 2.58 15.37 -8.38
C LYS A 115 2.35 14.02 -9.05
N TRP A 116 3.14 13.00 -8.66
CA TRP A 116 2.99 11.65 -9.16
C TRP A 116 1.63 11.04 -8.83
N ALA A 117 1.18 11.16 -7.58
CA ALA A 117 -0.11 10.65 -7.16
C ALA A 117 -1.25 11.30 -7.96
N THR A 118 -1.22 12.64 -8.13
CA THR A 118 -2.19 13.38 -8.93
C THR A 118 -2.21 12.89 -10.39
N TYR A 119 -1.04 12.71 -11.00
CA TYR A 119 -0.91 12.16 -12.35
C TYR A 119 -1.53 10.76 -12.46
N LYS A 120 -1.23 9.88 -11.50
CA LYS A 120 -1.72 8.50 -11.49
C LYS A 120 -3.23 8.40 -11.21
N VAL A 121 -3.78 9.29 -10.38
CA VAL A 121 -5.24 9.38 -10.16
C VAL A 121 -5.96 9.79 -11.44
N LYS A 122 -5.45 10.76 -12.18
CA LYS A 122 -5.97 11.10 -13.53
C LYS A 122 -5.85 9.91 -14.50
N GLY A 123 -4.84 9.07 -14.33
CA GLY A 123 -4.64 7.83 -15.09
C GLY A 123 -5.47 6.63 -14.59
N GLY A 124 -6.40 6.81 -13.65
CA GLY A 124 -7.36 5.79 -13.20
C GLY A 124 -7.03 5.10 -11.88
N TRP A 125 -6.09 5.61 -11.06
CA TRP A 125 -5.91 5.06 -9.72
C TRP A 125 -7.14 5.29 -8.85
N SER A 126 -7.55 4.25 -8.14
CA SER A 126 -8.54 4.40 -7.06
C SER A 126 -7.92 5.09 -5.84
N ALA A 127 -8.75 5.75 -5.03
CA ALA A 127 -8.33 6.36 -3.76
C ALA A 127 -7.63 5.35 -2.83
N LYS A 128 -8.02 4.08 -2.86
CA LYS A 128 -7.34 3.01 -2.09
C LYS A 128 -5.93 2.75 -2.62
N THR A 129 -5.76 2.74 -3.94
CA THR A 129 -4.45 2.55 -4.58
C THR A 129 -3.54 3.72 -4.25
N GLU A 130 -4.01 4.94 -4.41
CA GLU A 130 -3.29 6.17 -4.05
C GLU A 130 -2.80 6.12 -2.60
N ASN A 131 -3.69 5.82 -1.65
CA ASN A 131 -3.32 5.72 -0.23
C ASN A 131 -2.28 4.61 0.04
N ASP A 132 -2.37 3.46 -0.66
CA ASP A 132 -1.37 2.38 -0.53
C ASP A 132 0.02 2.84 -0.99
N PHE A 133 0.11 3.54 -2.12
CA PHE A 133 1.38 4.06 -2.63
C PHE A 133 1.94 5.18 -1.76
N LYS A 134 1.12 6.17 -1.40
CA LYS A 134 1.52 7.26 -0.49
C LYS A 134 2.00 6.75 0.87
N HIS A 135 1.38 5.70 1.40
CA HIS A 135 1.82 5.07 2.64
C HIS A 135 3.26 4.56 2.57
N TRP A 136 3.63 3.89 1.48
CA TRP A 136 5.00 3.40 1.30
C TRP A 136 6.00 4.53 1.07
N MET A 137 5.63 5.55 0.29
CA MET A 137 6.47 6.73 0.09
C MET A 137 6.65 7.55 1.37
N LYS A 138 5.60 7.67 2.20
CA LYS A 138 5.72 8.29 3.53
C LYS A 138 6.74 7.56 4.41
N GLY A 139 6.75 6.23 4.40
CA GLY A 139 7.75 5.45 5.12
C GLY A 139 9.17 5.65 4.56
N PHE A 140 9.30 5.80 3.24
CA PHE A 140 10.57 6.09 2.60
C PHE A 140 11.11 7.47 3.02
N ILE A 141 10.27 8.50 3.01
CA ILE A 141 10.60 9.86 3.47
C ILE A 141 10.92 9.87 4.97
N GLU A 142 10.13 9.19 5.79
CA GLU A 142 10.36 9.11 7.25
C GLU A 142 11.75 8.54 7.59
N LEU A 143 12.20 7.54 6.82
CA LEU A 143 13.48 6.89 7.07
C LEU A 143 14.67 7.67 6.54
N LEU A 144 14.55 8.25 5.35
CA LEU A 144 15.68 8.78 4.57
C LEU A 144 15.73 10.31 4.50
N GLY A 145 14.71 10.97 5.08
CA GLY A 145 14.54 12.42 5.01
C GLY A 145 13.79 12.87 3.75
N ASP A 146 13.28 14.08 3.78
CA ASP A 146 12.63 14.76 2.65
C ASP A 146 13.61 15.72 2.01
N ARG A 147 14.16 15.36 0.87
CA ARG A 147 15.20 16.10 0.17
C ARG A 147 14.98 16.06 -1.35
N PRO A 148 15.70 16.87 -2.16
CA PRO A 148 15.56 16.86 -3.61
C PRO A 148 15.74 15.46 -4.19
N ILE A 149 14.89 15.10 -5.18
CA ILE A 149 14.81 13.72 -5.70
C ILE A 149 16.07 13.26 -6.43
N ASP A 150 16.88 14.17 -6.95
CA ASP A 150 18.17 13.88 -7.60
C ASP A 150 19.29 13.53 -6.60
N THR A 151 19.09 13.78 -5.30
CA THR A 151 20.07 13.50 -4.25
C THR A 151 20.03 12.08 -3.69
N TYR A 152 19.00 11.30 -4.04
CA TYR A 152 18.90 9.91 -3.61
C TYR A 152 19.75 8.98 -4.46
N GLY A 153 20.28 7.92 -3.85
CA GLY A 153 21.15 6.97 -4.52
C GLY A 153 20.80 5.51 -4.26
N LYS A 154 21.56 4.60 -4.85
CA LYS A 154 21.39 3.15 -4.66
C LYS A 154 21.54 2.73 -3.19
N ALA A 155 22.31 3.48 -2.39
CA ALA A 155 22.48 3.25 -0.97
C ALA A 155 21.16 3.46 -0.23
N ASP A 156 20.39 4.52 -0.56
CA ASP A 156 19.11 4.81 0.06
C ASP A 156 18.09 3.71 -0.22
N ILE A 157 18.01 3.21 -1.46
CA ILE A 157 17.14 2.09 -1.83
C ILE A 157 17.48 0.84 -1.02
N ARG A 158 18.78 0.58 -0.82
CA ARG A 158 19.27 -0.57 -0.02
C ARG A 158 18.90 -0.41 1.44
N VAL A 159 19.18 0.73 2.05
CA VAL A 159 18.83 1.03 3.45
C VAL A 159 17.34 0.87 3.68
N PHE A 160 16.50 1.42 2.80
CA PHE A 160 15.05 1.24 2.92
C PHE A 160 14.64 -0.23 2.85
N LYS A 161 15.18 -1.01 1.91
CA LYS A 161 14.90 -2.43 1.77
C LYS A 161 15.29 -3.22 3.03
N GLU A 162 16.49 -3.03 3.54
CA GLU A 162 17.01 -3.70 4.73
C GLU A 162 16.16 -3.35 5.96
N THR A 163 15.82 -2.08 6.12
CA THR A 163 14.91 -1.61 7.17
C THR A 163 13.54 -2.29 7.10
N LEU A 164 12.95 -2.41 5.90
CA LEU A 164 11.66 -3.10 5.75
C LEU A 164 11.73 -4.58 6.10
N MET A 165 12.88 -5.25 5.87
CA MET A 165 13.07 -6.65 6.21
C MET A 165 13.05 -6.92 7.72
N GLU A 166 13.31 -5.92 8.54
CA GLU A 166 13.30 -6.02 10.00
C GLU A 166 12.07 -5.37 10.65
N LEU A 167 11.40 -4.47 9.92
CA LEU A 167 10.27 -3.70 10.44
C LEU A 167 9.01 -4.58 10.59
N PRO A 168 8.27 -4.51 11.72
CA PRO A 168 7.02 -5.23 11.88
C PRO A 168 5.96 -4.82 10.86
N ALA A 169 5.20 -5.79 10.36
CA ALA A 169 4.04 -5.50 9.54
C ALA A 169 3.00 -4.70 10.36
N ASN A 170 2.40 -3.68 9.73
CA ASN A 170 1.35 -2.87 10.36
C ASN A 170 1.79 -2.19 11.69
N ARG A 171 3.06 -1.74 11.81
CA ARG A 171 3.59 -1.07 13.01
C ARG A 171 2.64 -0.02 13.61
N GLN A 172 1.88 0.68 12.76
CA GLN A 172 0.89 1.68 13.17
C GLN A 172 -0.35 1.10 13.90
N LYS A 173 -0.56 -0.22 13.87
CA LYS A 173 -1.66 -0.92 14.56
C LYS A 173 -1.21 -1.64 15.82
N ILE A 174 0.09 -1.83 15.97
CA ILE A 174 0.69 -2.48 17.14
C ILE A 174 0.83 -1.42 18.22
N LYS A 175 0.26 -1.66 19.40
CA LYS A 175 0.19 -0.70 20.52
C LYS A 175 1.58 -0.15 20.87
N GLU A 176 2.57 -1.01 20.90
CA GLU A 176 3.94 -0.75 21.33
C GLU A 176 4.75 0.04 20.28
N THR A 177 4.35 0.00 19.00
CA THR A 177 5.13 0.63 17.90
C THR A 177 4.39 1.73 17.14
N ARG A 178 3.08 1.90 17.34
CA ARG A 178 2.22 2.76 16.50
C ARG A 178 2.59 4.24 16.46
N ASN A 179 3.18 4.77 17.52
CA ASN A 179 3.51 6.18 17.64
C ASN A 179 5.02 6.45 17.59
N LEU A 180 5.82 5.42 17.32
CA LEU A 180 7.27 5.51 17.26
C LEU A 180 7.75 5.84 15.86
N SER A 181 8.93 6.50 15.77
CA SER A 181 9.67 6.62 14.52
C SER A 181 10.03 5.23 13.98
N ILE A 182 10.40 5.12 12.70
CA ILE A 182 10.86 3.84 12.13
C ILE A 182 12.03 3.28 12.93
N HIS A 183 13.00 4.12 13.31
CA HIS A 183 14.16 3.71 14.11
C HIS A 183 13.78 3.17 15.48
N ASP A 184 12.91 3.88 16.18
CA ASP A 184 12.49 3.47 17.53
C ASP A 184 11.55 2.25 17.46
N ALA A 185 10.71 2.18 16.44
CA ALA A 185 9.87 1.00 16.20
C ALA A 185 10.71 -0.27 15.92
N LEU A 186 11.85 -0.15 15.23
CA LEU A 186 12.79 -1.25 15.05
C LEU A 186 13.43 -1.69 16.37
N LYS A 187 13.91 -0.74 17.19
CA LYS A 187 14.48 -1.03 18.52
C LYS A 187 13.45 -1.75 19.39
N GLU A 188 12.23 -1.22 19.44
CA GLU A 188 11.16 -1.78 20.26
C GLU A 188 10.70 -3.15 19.74
N ALA A 189 10.60 -3.32 18.44
CA ALA A 189 10.27 -4.61 17.83
C ALA A 189 11.29 -5.69 18.15
N ARG A 190 12.59 -5.35 18.11
CA ARG A 190 13.66 -6.27 18.53
C ARG A 190 13.56 -6.61 20.01
N ARG A 191 13.35 -5.59 20.88
CA ARG A 191 13.20 -5.76 22.33
C ARG A 191 12.05 -6.70 22.69
N LEU A 192 10.92 -6.59 21.98
CA LEU A 192 9.71 -7.38 22.23
C LEU A 192 9.61 -8.65 21.36
N SER A 193 10.62 -8.94 20.55
CA SER A 193 10.63 -10.06 19.61
C SER A 193 9.40 -10.07 18.68
N ILE A 194 8.93 -8.88 18.27
CA ILE A 194 7.82 -8.76 17.31
C ILE A 194 8.31 -9.20 15.92
N PRO A 195 7.65 -10.16 15.28
CA PRO A 195 8.13 -10.67 14.00
C PRO A 195 8.12 -9.61 12.91
N PRO A 196 9.13 -9.60 12.01
CA PRO A 196 9.19 -8.68 10.89
C PRO A 196 8.08 -8.95 9.87
N MET A 197 7.87 -8.02 8.97
CA MET A 197 6.93 -8.22 7.86
C MET A 197 7.40 -9.32 6.90
N SER A 198 6.45 -9.99 6.26
CA SER A 198 6.77 -11.04 5.29
C SER A 198 7.53 -10.49 4.08
N ALA A 199 8.38 -11.33 3.45
CA ALA A 199 9.09 -10.99 2.22
C ALA A 199 8.14 -10.52 1.10
N ALA A 200 6.93 -11.08 1.03
CA ALA A 200 5.89 -10.64 0.08
C ALA A 200 5.46 -9.19 0.34
N ASN A 201 5.37 -8.78 1.60
CA ASN A 201 5.01 -7.40 1.96
C ASN A 201 6.17 -6.43 1.71
N VAL A 202 7.40 -6.83 2.00
CA VAL A 202 8.61 -6.06 1.62
C VAL A 202 8.67 -5.87 0.10
N LYS A 203 8.48 -6.95 -0.68
CA LYS A 203 8.42 -6.90 -2.15
C LYS A 203 7.35 -5.94 -2.64
N LYS A 204 6.19 -5.94 -1.99
CA LYS A 204 5.11 -4.99 -2.30
C LYS A 204 5.58 -3.55 -2.07
N GLY A 205 6.16 -3.22 -0.92
CA GLY A 205 6.69 -1.88 -0.60
C GLY A 205 7.74 -1.43 -1.61
N MET A 206 8.73 -2.28 -1.88
CA MET A 206 9.78 -2.01 -2.88
C MET A 206 9.22 -1.78 -4.29
N SER A 207 8.17 -2.52 -4.68
CA SER A 207 7.49 -2.31 -5.97
C SER A 207 6.77 -0.95 -6.05
N ARG A 208 6.25 -0.43 -4.91
CA ARG A 208 5.61 0.89 -4.87
C ARG A 208 6.65 2.01 -5.03
N VAL A 209 7.74 1.91 -4.28
CA VAL A 209 8.87 2.85 -4.38
C VAL A 209 9.47 2.81 -5.79
N ARG A 210 9.67 1.64 -6.37
CA ARG A 210 10.14 1.49 -7.75
C ARG A 210 9.22 2.24 -8.74
N SER A 211 7.91 2.08 -8.63
CA SER A 211 6.95 2.74 -9.53
C SER A 211 7.01 4.28 -9.46
N PHE A 212 7.36 4.84 -8.30
CA PHE A 212 7.63 6.26 -8.17
C PHE A 212 8.89 6.66 -8.93
N TRP A 213 10.00 5.95 -8.70
CA TRP A 213 11.29 6.29 -9.32
C TRP A 213 11.28 6.11 -10.84
N GLU A 214 10.60 5.10 -11.38
CA GLU A 214 10.38 4.94 -12.82
C GLU A 214 9.61 6.12 -13.43
N TRP A 215 8.63 6.65 -12.69
CA TRP A 215 7.92 7.84 -13.11
C TRP A 215 8.78 9.11 -12.97
N ALA A 216 9.54 9.26 -11.89
CA ALA A 216 10.39 10.41 -11.66
C ALA A 216 11.47 10.52 -12.73
N GLU A 217 12.12 9.40 -13.10
CA GLU A 217 13.09 9.32 -14.20
C GLU A 217 12.49 9.80 -15.54
N ALA A 218 11.26 9.46 -15.80
CA ALA A 218 10.57 9.83 -17.05
C ALA A 218 10.04 11.29 -17.07
N ASN A 219 10.02 12.00 -15.94
CA ASN A 219 9.37 13.30 -15.82
C ASN A 219 10.27 14.44 -15.31
N PHE A 220 11.48 14.12 -14.84
CA PHE A 220 12.46 15.11 -14.34
C PHE A 220 13.86 14.79 -14.87
N ASP A 221 14.63 15.83 -15.16
CA ASP A 221 16.02 15.70 -15.57
C ASP A 221 16.94 15.42 -14.38
N GLY A 222 18.08 14.76 -14.62
CA GLY A 222 19.10 14.50 -13.61
C GLY A 222 18.74 13.46 -12.54
N ILE A 223 17.63 12.75 -12.69
CA ILE A 223 17.18 11.74 -11.72
C ILE A 223 18.02 10.46 -11.82
N PRO A 224 18.46 9.90 -10.67
CA PRO A 224 19.20 8.65 -10.66
C PRO A 224 18.42 7.49 -11.26
N VAL A 225 19.02 6.78 -12.20
CA VAL A 225 18.43 5.56 -12.79
C VAL A 225 18.69 4.36 -11.89
N PHE A 226 17.64 3.72 -11.46
CA PHE A 226 17.69 2.52 -10.64
C PHE A 226 17.32 1.27 -11.44
N SER A 227 18.21 0.29 -11.48
CA SER A 227 17.88 -1.01 -12.08
C SER A 227 16.77 -1.74 -11.32
N ALA A 228 16.02 -2.58 -12.02
CA ALA A 228 15.01 -3.45 -11.38
C ALA A 228 15.59 -4.29 -10.25
N ALA A 229 16.87 -4.69 -10.36
CA ALA A 229 17.59 -5.45 -9.34
C ALA A 229 17.76 -4.70 -8.01
N SER A 230 17.84 -3.35 -8.04
CA SER A 230 17.96 -2.54 -6.83
C SER A 230 16.73 -2.72 -5.91
N PHE A 231 15.55 -2.94 -6.48
CA PHE A 231 14.28 -3.15 -5.77
C PHE A 231 13.95 -4.64 -5.54
N ALA A 232 14.76 -5.54 -6.08
CA ALA A 232 14.50 -6.96 -5.95
C ALA A 232 14.62 -7.41 -4.49
N VAL A 233 13.64 -8.20 -4.06
CA VAL A 233 13.62 -8.84 -2.74
C VAL A 233 13.72 -10.35 -2.99
N ALA A 234 14.79 -10.95 -2.49
CA ALA A 234 14.91 -12.41 -2.52
C ALA A 234 13.77 -12.99 -1.68
N SER A 235 12.83 -13.63 -2.32
CA SER A 235 11.83 -14.43 -1.64
C SER A 235 11.77 -15.78 -2.33
N LYS A 236 11.94 -16.83 -1.57
CA LYS A 236 11.45 -18.13 -1.99
C LYS A 236 9.93 -18.02 -1.96
N SER A 237 9.32 -17.62 -3.09
CA SER A 237 7.87 -17.65 -3.21
C SER A 237 7.46 -19.12 -3.09
N ASN A 238 7.01 -19.50 -1.93
CA ASN A 238 6.42 -20.81 -1.76
C ASN A 238 4.98 -20.72 -2.33
N PRO A 239 4.65 -21.43 -3.40
CA PRO A 239 3.27 -21.48 -3.90
C PRO A 239 2.28 -21.92 -2.82
N GLN A 240 2.77 -22.61 -1.77
CA GLN A 240 2.01 -23.03 -0.60
C GLN A 240 1.64 -21.88 0.37
N GLU A 241 2.14 -20.66 0.19
CA GLU A 241 1.71 -19.48 0.97
C GLU A 241 0.40 -18.86 0.45
N GLN A 242 -0.14 -19.33 -0.67
CA GLN A 242 -1.44 -18.91 -1.18
C GLN A 242 -2.55 -19.39 -0.24
N ARG A 243 -3.71 -18.71 -0.33
CA ARG A 243 -4.89 -19.11 0.44
C ARG A 243 -5.35 -20.50 0.02
N ASP A 244 -5.63 -21.33 1.01
CA ASP A 244 -6.10 -22.68 0.77
C ASP A 244 -7.61 -22.67 0.45
N PRO A 245 -8.10 -23.59 -0.39
CA PRO A 245 -9.51 -23.89 -0.47
C PRO A 245 -10.00 -24.45 0.89
N PHE A 246 -11.27 -24.32 1.18
CA PHE A 246 -11.85 -25.03 2.31
C PHE A 246 -11.89 -26.52 2.03
N SER A 247 -11.58 -27.33 3.05
CA SER A 247 -11.82 -28.77 3.00
C SER A 247 -13.33 -29.08 3.02
N THR A 248 -13.70 -30.30 2.65
CA THR A 248 -15.08 -30.80 2.73
C THR A 248 -15.64 -30.66 4.16
N SER A 249 -14.84 -31.00 5.17
CA SER A 249 -15.23 -30.83 6.58
C SER A 249 -15.46 -29.35 6.96
N HIS A 250 -14.62 -28.43 6.47
CA HIS A 250 -14.79 -27.00 6.68
C HIS A 250 -16.10 -26.49 6.03
N LEU A 251 -16.38 -26.88 4.76
CA LEU A 251 -17.62 -26.49 4.09
C LEU A 251 -18.84 -27.04 4.80
N ARG A 252 -18.81 -28.31 5.23
CA ARG A 252 -19.87 -28.87 6.06
C ARG A 252 -20.09 -28.07 7.33
N SER A 253 -19.03 -27.76 8.09
CA SER A 253 -19.14 -26.96 9.33
C SER A 253 -19.71 -25.57 9.08
N ILE A 254 -19.27 -24.90 8.00
CA ILE A 254 -19.79 -23.56 7.65
C ILE A 254 -21.29 -23.64 7.37
N PHE A 255 -21.72 -24.49 6.43
CA PHE A 255 -23.09 -24.50 5.95
C PHE A 255 -24.06 -25.32 6.81
N SER A 256 -23.57 -26.10 7.79
CA SER A 256 -24.38 -26.69 8.85
C SER A 256 -24.46 -25.84 10.10
N SER A 257 -23.88 -24.64 10.10
CA SER A 257 -23.91 -23.76 11.27
C SER A 257 -25.30 -23.12 11.49
N PRO A 258 -25.59 -22.62 12.68
CA PRO A 258 -26.86 -21.95 12.97
C PRO A 258 -27.18 -20.78 12.03
N LEU A 259 -26.16 -20.11 11.49
CA LEU A 259 -26.33 -19.06 10.49
C LEU A 259 -27.15 -19.53 9.28
N PHE A 260 -26.94 -20.79 8.87
CA PHE A 260 -27.55 -21.33 7.66
C PHE A 260 -28.77 -22.21 7.95
N LEU A 261 -28.80 -22.96 9.07
CA LEU A 261 -29.88 -23.90 9.36
C LEU A 261 -30.98 -23.29 10.24
N GLY A 262 -30.70 -22.19 10.93
CA GLY A 262 -31.63 -21.54 11.84
C GLY A 262 -30.93 -21.08 13.10
N CYS A 263 -31.04 -19.81 13.40
CA CYS A 263 -30.35 -19.16 14.51
C CYS A 263 -31.31 -18.50 15.49
N MET A 264 -30.80 -18.04 16.63
CA MET A 264 -31.62 -17.42 17.66
C MET A 264 -32.17 -16.04 17.22
N SER A 265 -31.35 -15.24 16.53
CA SER A 265 -31.75 -13.94 16.01
C SER A 265 -30.69 -13.42 15.02
N ARG A 266 -31.01 -12.34 14.32
CA ARG A 266 -30.07 -11.66 13.40
C ARG A 266 -28.73 -11.27 14.04
N SER A 267 -28.71 -10.91 15.31
CA SER A 267 -27.51 -10.55 16.07
C SER A 267 -26.84 -11.76 16.74
N ARG A 268 -27.59 -12.77 17.13
CA ARG A 268 -27.11 -14.02 17.73
C ARG A 268 -27.15 -15.18 16.75
N ASN A 269 -26.59 -14.96 15.57
CA ASN A 269 -26.60 -15.90 14.45
C ASN A 269 -25.68 -17.13 14.63
N HIS A 270 -24.84 -17.14 15.66
CA HIS A 270 -24.02 -18.28 16.07
C HIS A 270 -24.71 -19.25 17.04
N LYS A 271 -25.90 -18.89 17.56
CA LYS A 271 -26.70 -19.73 18.47
C LYS A 271 -27.87 -20.36 17.72
N VAL A 272 -28.12 -21.63 17.96
CA VAL A 272 -29.27 -22.37 17.38
C VAL A 272 -30.58 -21.72 17.77
N GLY A 273 -31.55 -21.69 16.87
CA GLY A 273 -32.89 -21.15 17.04
C GLY A 273 -33.72 -21.25 15.76
N ASN A 274 -34.88 -20.61 15.74
CA ASN A 274 -35.84 -20.71 14.63
C ASN A 274 -35.81 -19.49 13.67
N TYR A 275 -34.89 -18.56 13.87
CA TYR A 275 -34.79 -17.41 13.00
C TYR A 275 -33.96 -17.73 11.73
N ASN A 276 -34.55 -17.52 10.56
CA ASN A 276 -33.88 -17.74 9.28
C ASN A 276 -33.19 -16.49 8.80
N MET A 277 -31.94 -16.65 8.40
CA MET A 277 -31.12 -15.57 7.83
C MET A 277 -31.25 -15.43 6.30
N ASN A 278 -32.08 -16.25 5.66
CA ASN A 278 -32.23 -16.36 4.20
C ASN A 278 -32.73 -15.09 3.46
N ALA A 279 -33.14 -14.05 4.22
CA ALA A 279 -33.40 -12.72 3.64
C ALA A 279 -32.18 -11.79 3.62
N THR A 280 -30.99 -12.26 4.02
CA THR A 280 -29.81 -11.41 4.25
C THR A 280 -28.60 -11.82 3.41
N GLY A 281 -27.73 -10.85 3.12
CA GLY A 281 -26.46 -11.12 2.44
C GLY A 281 -25.49 -11.99 3.26
N LYS A 282 -25.65 -12.06 4.59
CA LYS A 282 -24.86 -12.97 5.42
C LYS A 282 -25.11 -14.43 5.08
N TYR A 283 -26.31 -14.75 4.65
CA TYR A 283 -26.70 -16.09 4.16
C TYR A 283 -26.29 -16.29 2.70
N TRP A 284 -26.65 -15.34 1.82
CA TRP A 284 -26.51 -15.53 0.37
C TRP A 284 -25.09 -15.36 -0.15
N VAL A 285 -24.34 -14.37 0.39
CA VAL A 285 -23.00 -14.05 -0.16
C VAL A 285 -22.01 -15.22 -0.06
N PRO A 286 -21.97 -16.02 1.04
CA PRO A 286 -21.14 -17.23 1.06
C PRO A 286 -21.60 -18.31 0.08
N LEU A 287 -22.89 -18.53 -0.09
CA LEU A 287 -23.45 -19.49 -1.09
C LEU A 287 -23.10 -19.08 -2.51
N LEU A 288 -23.32 -17.80 -2.83
CA LEU A 288 -22.94 -17.23 -4.13
C LEU A 288 -21.42 -17.34 -4.34
N GLY A 289 -20.62 -17.05 -3.33
CA GLY A 289 -19.16 -17.17 -3.40
C GLY A 289 -18.69 -18.60 -3.66
N LEU A 290 -19.36 -19.59 -3.04
CA LEU A 290 -19.06 -21.02 -3.24
C LEU A 290 -19.47 -21.51 -4.62
N LEU A 291 -20.63 -21.09 -5.13
CA LEU A 291 -21.21 -21.63 -6.37
C LEU A 291 -20.90 -20.80 -7.64
N THR A 292 -20.17 -19.66 -7.50
CA THR A 292 -19.76 -18.83 -8.65
C THR A 292 -18.28 -18.50 -8.66
N GLY A 293 -17.60 -18.66 -7.53
CA GLY A 293 -16.22 -18.21 -7.37
C GLY A 293 -16.03 -16.68 -7.44
N ALA A 294 -17.11 -15.89 -7.41
CA ALA A 294 -17.06 -14.43 -7.51
C ALA A 294 -16.37 -13.80 -6.26
N ARG A 295 -15.79 -12.62 -6.48
CA ARG A 295 -15.09 -11.90 -5.41
C ARG A 295 -16.09 -11.28 -4.42
N LEU A 296 -15.71 -11.20 -3.16
CA LEU A 296 -16.57 -10.70 -2.08
C LEU A 296 -17.25 -9.36 -2.40
N ASN A 297 -16.48 -8.38 -2.93
CA ASN A 297 -17.09 -7.08 -3.25
C ASN A 297 -18.03 -7.14 -4.45
N GLU A 298 -17.75 -7.99 -5.42
CA GLU A 298 -18.63 -8.21 -6.58
C GLU A 298 -20.01 -8.70 -6.13
N LEU A 299 -20.05 -9.58 -5.12
CA LEU A 299 -21.29 -10.10 -4.55
C LEU A 299 -22.00 -9.11 -3.61
N CYS A 300 -21.25 -8.36 -2.81
CA CYS A 300 -21.83 -7.41 -1.86
C CYS A 300 -22.43 -6.17 -2.52
N GLN A 301 -22.02 -5.85 -3.75
CA GLN A 301 -22.50 -4.69 -4.49
C GLN A 301 -23.59 -5.00 -5.53
N LEU A 302 -24.03 -6.27 -5.62
CA LEU A 302 -25.08 -6.67 -6.56
C LEU A 302 -26.34 -5.84 -6.35
N CYS A 303 -26.87 -5.36 -7.47
CA CYS A 303 -28.19 -4.75 -7.56
C CYS A 303 -29.21 -5.81 -8.00
N PRO A 304 -30.51 -5.67 -7.73
CA PRO A 304 -31.51 -6.60 -8.23
C PRO A 304 -31.46 -6.76 -9.76
N GLN A 305 -31.16 -5.68 -10.51
CA GLN A 305 -31.03 -5.64 -11.97
C GLN A 305 -29.85 -6.46 -12.52
N ASP A 306 -28.86 -6.76 -11.67
CA ASP A 306 -27.71 -7.60 -12.05
C ASP A 306 -28.10 -9.08 -12.15
N VAL A 307 -29.31 -9.45 -11.72
CA VAL A 307 -29.88 -10.80 -11.86
C VAL A 307 -30.94 -10.74 -12.96
N SER A 308 -30.62 -11.30 -14.10
CA SER A 308 -31.51 -11.26 -15.26
C SER A 308 -31.44 -12.55 -16.08
N GLU A 309 -32.44 -12.77 -16.90
CA GLU A 309 -32.47 -13.88 -17.82
C GLU A 309 -31.80 -13.49 -19.16
N VAL A 310 -30.85 -14.31 -19.59
CA VAL A 310 -30.09 -14.14 -20.84
C VAL A 310 -30.19 -15.43 -21.62
N GLU A 311 -30.80 -15.40 -22.81
CA GLU A 311 -31.00 -16.59 -23.67
C GLU A 311 -31.73 -17.75 -22.93
N GLY A 312 -32.71 -17.43 -22.09
CA GLY A 312 -33.45 -18.42 -21.30
C GLY A 312 -32.71 -18.95 -20.05
N ILE A 313 -31.58 -18.36 -19.71
CA ILE A 313 -30.76 -18.78 -18.58
C ILE A 313 -30.62 -17.63 -17.55
N TRP A 314 -30.97 -17.89 -16.32
CA TRP A 314 -30.77 -16.92 -15.24
C TRP A 314 -29.29 -16.72 -14.95
N CYS A 315 -28.84 -15.47 -14.94
CA CYS A 315 -27.45 -15.05 -14.83
C CYS A 315 -27.25 -13.96 -13.81
N LEU A 316 -26.02 -13.90 -13.28
CA LEU A 316 -25.48 -12.78 -12.54
C LEU A 316 -24.58 -11.94 -13.45
N SER A 317 -24.88 -10.68 -13.62
CA SER A 317 -24.02 -9.70 -14.30
C SER A 317 -23.06 -9.08 -13.33
N ILE A 318 -21.77 -9.34 -13.46
CA ILE A 318 -20.70 -8.72 -12.68
C ILE A 318 -20.17 -7.53 -13.48
N VAL A 319 -20.65 -6.35 -13.15
CA VAL A 319 -20.43 -5.09 -13.88
C VAL A 319 -20.07 -3.96 -12.93
N ASP A 320 -19.75 -2.78 -13.46
CA ASP A 320 -19.50 -1.52 -12.74
C ASP A 320 -20.30 -0.37 -13.38
N GLU A 321 -21.51 -0.68 -13.82
CA GLU A 321 -22.41 0.27 -14.50
C GLU A 321 -23.29 1.04 -13.52
N GLY A 322 -23.48 0.55 -12.31
CA GLY A 322 -24.16 1.27 -11.22
C GLY A 322 -23.30 2.35 -10.58
N GLU A 323 -23.94 3.39 -10.06
CA GLU A 323 -23.28 4.59 -9.51
C GLU A 323 -22.10 4.29 -8.53
N ASN A 324 -22.21 3.22 -7.74
CA ASN A 324 -21.23 2.86 -6.73
C ASN A 324 -20.64 1.46 -6.94
N GLN A 325 -20.85 0.84 -8.08
CA GLN A 325 -20.28 -0.46 -8.39
C GLN A 325 -18.83 -0.33 -8.85
N LYS A 326 -17.98 -1.27 -8.44
CA LYS A 326 -16.55 -1.31 -8.79
C LYS A 326 -16.09 -2.71 -9.09
N ILE A 327 -15.40 -2.87 -10.19
CA ILE A 327 -14.69 -4.10 -10.53
C ILE A 327 -13.18 -3.88 -10.45
N LYS A 328 -12.42 -4.96 -10.33
CA LYS A 328 -10.96 -4.87 -10.17
C LYS A 328 -10.27 -4.38 -11.45
N ASN A 329 -10.76 -4.82 -12.60
CA ASN A 329 -10.29 -4.48 -13.93
C ASN A 329 -11.37 -4.86 -14.97
N ASN A 330 -11.24 -4.39 -16.21
CA ASN A 330 -12.20 -4.67 -17.28
C ASN A 330 -12.40 -6.18 -17.56
N ALA A 331 -11.36 -7.00 -17.35
CA ALA A 331 -11.47 -8.46 -17.49
C ALA A 331 -12.36 -9.11 -16.41
N SER A 332 -12.72 -8.37 -15.36
CA SER A 332 -13.66 -8.84 -14.34
C SER A 332 -15.12 -8.72 -14.76
N ARG A 333 -15.46 -7.91 -15.80
CA ARG A 333 -16.81 -7.84 -16.36
C ARG A 333 -17.19 -9.17 -16.98
N ARG A 334 -18.31 -9.73 -16.56
CA ARG A 334 -18.77 -11.03 -17.02
C ARG A 334 -20.20 -11.30 -16.64
N THR A 335 -20.83 -12.20 -17.39
CA THR A 335 -22.13 -12.81 -17.09
C THR A 335 -21.88 -14.23 -16.60
N VAL A 336 -22.37 -14.56 -15.42
CA VAL A 336 -22.19 -15.87 -14.77
C VAL A 336 -23.56 -16.55 -14.65
N PRO A 337 -23.79 -17.71 -15.27
CA PRO A 337 -25.01 -18.46 -15.06
C PRO A 337 -25.23 -18.80 -13.60
N ILE A 338 -26.46 -18.71 -13.13
CA ILE A 338 -26.82 -19.07 -11.76
C ILE A 338 -26.95 -20.59 -11.67
N HIS A 339 -26.24 -21.18 -10.70
CA HIS A 339 -26.34 -22.60 -10.39
C HIS A 339 -27.75 -22.96 -9.90
N SER A 340 -28.31 -24.10 -10.34
CA SER A 340 -29.67 -24.55 -9.99
C SER A 340 -29.94 -24.58 -8.50
N ARG A 341 -28.97 -24.97 -7.68
CA ARG A 341 -29.08 -24.96 -6.21
C ARG A 341 -29.42 -23.60 -5.62
N LEU A 342 -28.93 -22.49 -6.20
CA LEU A 342 -29.29 -21.14 -5.74
C LEU A 342 -30.72 -20.78 -6.12
N ILE A 343 -31.22 -21.26 -7.26
CA ILE A 343 -32.59 -21.07 -7.69
C ILE A 343 -33.54 -21.86 -6.77
N GLU A 344 -33.22 -23.13 -6.50
CA GLU A 344 -33.95 -24.01 -5.59
C GLU A 344 -34.06 -23.42 -4.17
N LEU A 345 -33.02 -22.72 -3.71
CA LEU A 345 -33.01 -22.02 -2.40
C LEU A 345 -33.83 -20.71 -2.41
N GLY A 346 -34.41 -20.31 -3.56
CA GLY A 346 -35.30 -19.16 -3.67
C GLY A 346 -34.58 -17.83 -3.96
N LEU A 347 -33.38 -17.85 -4.56
CA LEU A 347 -32.67 -16.62 -4.92
C LEU A 347 -33.51 -15.71 -5.80
N LEU A 348 -34.25 -16.26 -6.77
CA LEU A 348 -35.10 -15.48 -7.67
C LEU A 348 -36.27 -14.82 -6.95
N ASN A 349 -36.83 -15.47 -5.92
CA ASN A 349 -37.87 -14.88 -5.08
C ASN A 349 -37.33 -13.67 -4.31
N LEU A 350 -36.11 -13.80 -3.75
CA LEU A 350 -35.43 -12.68 -3.09
C LEU A 350 -35.22 -11.51 -4.05
N VAL A 351 -34.76 -11.80 -5.28
CA VAL A 351 -34.56 -10.77 -6.34
C VAL A 351 -35.88 -10.07 -6.65
N ALA A 352 -36.95 -10.83 -6.86
CA ALA A 352 -38.29 -10.27 -7.12
C ALA A 352 -38.78 -9.38 -5.96
N ASP A 353 -38.53 -9.78 -4.72
CA ASP A 353 -38.86 -8.97 -3.55
C ASP A 353 -38.06 -7.68 -3.49
N ARG A 354 -36.78 -7.73 -3.82
CA ARG A 354 -35.93 -6.55 -3.88
C ARG A 354 -36.35 -5.59 -4.99
N HIS A 355 -36.79 -6.09 -6.13
CA HIS A 355 -37.41 -5.29 -7.19
C HIS A 355 -38.69 -4.61 -6.72
N ARG A 356 -39.59 -5.35 -6.05
CA ARG A 356 -40.85 -4.79 -5.51
C ARG A 356 -40.62 -3.74 -4.43
N GLN A 357 -39.53 -3.88 -3.64
CA GLN A 357 -39.12 -2.95 -2.61
C GLN A 357 -38.27 -1.79 -3.15
N GLU A 358 -37.97 -1.77 -4.44
CA GLU A 358 -37.13 -0.77 -5.12
C GLU A 358 -35.77 -0.57 -4.42
N THR A 359 -35.19 -1.63 -3.88
CA THR A 359 -33.89 -1.53 -3.18
C THR A 359 -32.75 -1.32 -4.16
N ALA A 360 -31.85 -0.38 -3.86
CA ALA A 360 -30.67 -0.11 -4.68
C ALA A 360 -29.68 -1.31 -4.74
N LEU A 361 -29.64 -2.12 -3.67
CA LEU A 361 -28.78 -3.29 -3.59
C LEU A 361 -29.61 -4.55 -3.33
N LEU A 362 -29.15 -5.69 -3.84
CA LEU A 362 -29.72 -7.00 -3.52
C LEU A 362 -29.60 -7.31 -2.02
N PHE A 363 -28.55 -6.80 -1.37
CA PHE A 363 -28.29 -6.92 0.07
C PHE A 363 -28.14 -5.54 0.70
N PRO A 364 -29.25 -4.83 1.03
CA PRO A 364 -29.25 -3.43 1.44
C PRO A 364 -28.59 -3.16 2.81
N GLU A 365 -28.30 -4.20 3.58
CA GLU A 365 -27.56 -4.07 4.84
C GLU A 365 -26.09 -3.74 4.66
N PHE A 366 -25.51 -3.96 3.49
CA PHE A 366 -24.12 -3.60 3.22
C PHE A 366 -24.01 -2.13 2.90
N LYS A 367 -23.09 -1.46 3.60
CA LYS A 367 -22.82 -0.04 3.41
C LYS A 367 -21.47 0.18 2.77
N ILE A 368 -21.42 1.18 1.90
CA ILE A 368 -20.19 1.59 1.24
C ILE A 368 -19.22 2.19 2.26
N ASN A 369 -17.95 1.82 2.19
CA ASN A 369 -16.91 2.41 3.02
C ASN A 369 -16.27 3.64 2.34
N LYS A 370 -15.39 4.35 3.05
CA LYS A 370 -14.69 5.55 2.54
C LYS A 370 -13.88 5.34 1.24
N TYR A 371 -13.63 4.11 0.85
CA TYR A 371 -12.92 3.76 -0.41
C TYR A 371 -13.88 3.29 -1.51
N GLY A 372 -15.18 3.30 -1.27
CA GLY A 372 -16.19 2.89 -2.23
C GLY A 372 -16.35 1.38 -2.36
N TYR A 373 -16.19 0.60 -1.27
CA TYR A 373 -16.41 -0.84 -1.25
C TYR A 373 -17.47 -1.24 -0.25
N TYR A 374 -18.34 -2.19 -0.61
CA TYR A 374 -19.41 -2.74 0.24
C TYR A 374 -18.95 -3.94 1.08
N SER A 375 -17.84 -4.56 0.71
CA SER A 375 -17.40 -5.85 1.26
C SER A 375 -16.86 -5.82 2.70
N ARG A 376 -16.64 -4.65 3.30
CA ARG A 376 -15.92 -4.55 4.58
C ARG A 376 -16.64 -5.29 5.72
N SER A 377 -17.90 -4.97 5.93
CA SER A 377 -18.69 -5.57 7.01
C SER A 377 -18.85 -7.08 6.84
N MET A 378 -19.07 -7.54 5.59
CA MET A 378 -19.16 -8.98 5.30
C MET A 378 -17.84 -9.70 5.48
N SER A 379 -16.71 -9.08 5.13
CA SER A 379 -15.38 -9.65 5.33
C SER A 379 -15.08 -9.86 6.81
N ASP A 380 -15.38 -8.86 7.64
CA ASP A 380 -15.17 -8.94 9.08
C ASP A 380 -16.13 -9.97 9.70
N PHE A 381 -17.41 -9.94 9.30
CA PHE A 381 -18.40 -10.92 9.74
C PHE A 381 -17.97 -12.35 9.43
N PHE A 382 -17.60 -12.64 8.19
CA PHE A 382 -17.21 -14.00 7.77
C PHE A 382 -15.93 -14.46 8.47
N SER A 383 -14.97 -13.55 8.73
CA SER A 383 -13.78 -13.86 9.51
C SER A 383 -14.14 -14.31 10.93
N ASN A 384 -15.00 -13.56 11.62
CA ASN A 384 -15.47 -13.88 12.97
C ASN A 384 -16.29 -15.17 12.99
N HIS A 385 -17.07 -15.43 11.93
CA HIS A 385 -17.82 -16.68 11.79
C HIS A 385 -16.89 -17.90 11.67
N LEU A 386 -15.80 -17.79 10.88
CA LEU A 386 -14.78 -18.83 10.79
C LEU A 386 -14.04 -19.04 12.12
N GLU A 387 -13.81 -17.97 12.89
CA GLU A 387 -13.22 -18.07 14.24
C GLU A 387 -14.16 -18.80 15.20
N ALA A 388 -15.44 -18.47 15.18
CA ALA A 388 -16.46 -19.13 16.01
C ALA A 388 -16.62 -20.62 15.70
N LEU A 389 -16.29 -21.05 14.49
CA LEU A 389 -16.29 -22.45 14.05
C LEU A 389 -14.95 -23.16 14.22
N ASP A 390 -13.93 -22.47 14.77
CA ASP A 390 -12.55 -22.97 14.93
C ASP A 390 -11.88 -23.43 13.62
N ILE A 391 -12.25 -22.78 12.50
CA ILE A 391 -11.67 -23.05 11.16
C ILE A 391 -10.84 -21.88 10.64
N LYS A 392 -10.73 -20.80 11.39
CA LYS A 392 -9.95 -19.63 10.99
C LYS A 392 -8.45 -19.91 11.10
N THR A 393 -7.75 -19.72 9.98
CA THR A 393 -6.28 -19.76 9.91
C THR A 393 -5.75 -18.50 9.23
N LYS A 394 -4.44 -18.35 9.17
CA LYS A 394 -3.80 -17.28 8.36
C LYS A 394 -4.11 -17.41 6.86
N LYS A 395 -4.47 -18.61 6.40
CA LYS A 395 -4.73 -18.93 4.99
C LYS A 395 -6.22 -18.98 4.63
N THR A 396 -7.14 -19.09 5.61
CA THR A 396 -8.57 -19.15 5.37
C THR A 396 -9.23 -17.77 5.44
N SER A 397 -10.11 -17.50 4.51
CA SER A 397 -10.92 -16.26 4.43
C SER A 397 -12.09 -16.48 3.48
N PHE A 398 -12.94 -15.46 3.28
CA PHE A 398 -13.99 -15.53 2.25
C PHE A 398 -13.44 -15.93 0.87
N HIS A 399 -12.25 -15.47 0.49
CA HIS A 399 -11.65 -15.83 -0.80
C HIS A 399 -11.34 -17.34 -0.94
N SER A 400 -11.26 -18.06 0.16
CA SER A 400 -11.14 -19.54 0.15
C SER A 400 -12.34 -20.23 -0.49
N LEU A 401 -13.54 -19.62 -0.46
CA LEU A 401 -14.72 -20.12 -1.19
C LEU A 401 -14.48 -20.12 -2.71
N SER A 402 -13.90 -19.04 -3.23
CA SER A 402 -13.51 -18.97 -4.65
C SER A 402 -12.44 -20.01 -5.01
N HIS A 403 -11.49 -20.27 -4.11
CA HIS A 403 -10.50 -21.34 -4.31
C HIS A 403 -11.16 -22.73 -4.27
N SER A 404 -12.14 -22.95 -3.36
CA SER A 404 -12.92 -24.19 -3.33
C SER A 404 -13.71 -24.40 -4.63
N PHE A 405 -14.37 -23.35 -5.14
CA PHE A 405 -15.05 -23.39 -6.44
C PHE A 405 -14.10 -23.78 -7.57
N ILE A 406 -12.93 -23.12 -7.66
CA ILE A 406 -11.94 -23.42 -8.71
C ILE A 406 -11.40 -24.85 -8.58
N SER A 407 -11.19 -25.33 -7.36
CA SER A 407 -10.74 -26.69 -7.09
C SER A 407 -11.80 -27.69 -7.57
N GLU A 408 -13.07 -27.47 -7.22
CA GLU A 408 -14.15 -28.34 -7.60
C GLU A 408 -14.42 -28.31 -9.13
N CYS A 409 -14.29 -27.14 -9.76
CA CYS A 409 -14.31 -27.07 -11.22
C CYS A 409 -13.22 -27.93 -11.90
N ARG A 410 -12.05 -28.07 -11.26
CA ARG A 410 -10.97 -28.94 -11.77
C ARG A 410 -11.35 -30.41 -11.60
N ASN A 411 -11.86 -30.78 -10.44
CA ASN A 411 -12.29 -32.14 -10.12
C ASN A 411 -13.43 -32.58 -11.08
N ALA A 412 -14.37 -31.68 -11.36
CA ALA A 412 -15.50 -31.92 -12.26
C ALA A 412 -15.14 -31.83 -13.77
N GLY A 413 -13.87 -31.65 -14.12
CA GLY A 413 -13.41 -31.59 -15.51
C GLY A 413 -13.88 -30.33 -16.27
N VAL A 414 -14.23 -29.24 -15.60
CA VAL A 414 -14.62 -27.98 -16.25
C VAL A 414 -13.42 -27.41 -17.03
N PRO A 415 -13.57 -27.04 -18.31
CA PRO A 415 -12.51 -26.46 -19.10
C PRO A 415 -11.91 -25.21 -18.51
N MET A 416 -10.61 -24.98 -18.69
CA MET A 416 -9.87 -23.88 -18.06
C MET A 416 -10.40 -22.50 -18.49
N ASP A 417 -10.78 -22.33 -19.74
CA ASP A 417 -11.38 -21.10 -20.29
C ASP A 417 -12.75 -20.82 -19.68
N HIS A 418 -13.59 -21.83 -19.46
CA HIS A 418 -14.87 -21.70 -18.76
C HIS A 418 -14.65 -21.30 -17.30
N ARG A 419 -13.70 -21.93 -16.60
CA ARG A 419 -13.36 -21.56 -15.21
C ARG A 419 -12.93 -20.09 -15.11
N LYS A 420 -12.10 -19.65 -16.06
CA LYS A 420 -11.64 -18.25 -16.12
C LYS A 420 -12.78 -17.30 -16.43
N ALA A 421 -13.65 -17.65 -17.39
CA ALA A 421 -14.83 -16.86 -17.75
C ALA A 421 -15.78 -16.69 -16.55
N ILE A 422 -16.06 -17.76 -15.79
CA ILE A 422 -16.92 -17.73 -14.62
C ILE A 422 -16.29 -16.90 -13.48
N THR A 423 -15.00 -17.09 -13.19
CA THR A 423 -14.33 -16.45 -12.03
C THR A 423 -13.78 -15.05 -12.33
N GLY A 424 -13.73 -14.64 -13.61
CA GLY A 424 -13.16 -13.34 -14.02
C GLY A 424 -11.64 -13.25 -13.79
N HIS A 425 -10.91 -14.35 -13.99
CA HIS A 425 -9.46 -14.37 -14.00
C HIS A 425 -8.95 -14.08 -15.40
N SER A 426 -8.10 -13.04 -15.55
CA SER A 426 -7.50 -12.68 -16.83
C SER A 426 -6.49 -13.72 -17.27
N GLU A 427 -6.47 -14.00 -18.58
CA GLU A 427 -5.31 -14.63 -19.21
C GLU A 427 -4.20 -13.61 -19.36
N GLY A 428 -2.97 -13.96 -18.94
CA GLY A 428 -1.80 -13.23 -19.38
C GLY A 428 -1.57 -13.53 -20.86
N GLY A 429 -1.70 -12.54 -21.75
CA GLY A 429 -1.45 -12.72 -23.18
C GLY A 429 -2.53 -12.15 -24.10
N MET A 430 -2.39 -12.39 -25.41
CA MET A 430 -3.27 -11.87 -26.45
C MET A 430 -4.74 -12.37 -26.38
N GLY A 431 -5.03 -13.46 -25.67
CA GLY A 431 -6.39 -13.97 -25.45
C GLY A 431 -7.33 -13.02 -24.71
N ALA A 432 -6.78 -12.08 -23.94
CA ALA A 432 -7.57 -11.07 -23.20
C ALA A 432 -8.28 -10.05 -24.13
N ARG A 433 -7.84 -9.90 -25.38
CA ARG A 433 -8.42 -8.94 -26.34
C ARG A 433 -9.72 -9.43 -27.01
N TYR A 434 -10.00 -10.74 -27.00
CA TYR A 434 -11.15 -11.35 -27.73
C TYR A 434 -12.28 -11.80 -26.80
N GLY A 435 -12.21 -11.58 -25.49
CA GLY A 435 -13.25 -11.98 -24.55
C GLY A 435 -14.34 -10.93 -24.41
N SER A 436 -15.42 -10.98 -25.22
CA SER A 436 -16.61 -10.21 -24.90
C SER A 436 -17.19 -10.70 -23.57
N TRP A 437 -17.46 -9.79 -22.60
CA TRP A 437 -18.19 -10.10 -21.38
C TRP A 437 -19.65 -10.57 -21.65
N LYS A 438 -20.15 -10.32 -22.87
CA LYS A 438 -21.44 -10.77 -23.40
C LYS A 438 -21.31 -12.10 -24.13
N ARG A 439 -20.62 -13.10 -23.59
CA ARG A 439 -20.63 -14.45 -24.16
C ARG A 439 -21.97 -15.12 -23.89
N SER A 440 -22.40 -15.99 -24.80
CA SER A 440 -23.57 -16.86 -24.55
C SER A 440 -23.37 -17.61 -23.22
N PRO A 441 -24.35 -17.59 -22.30
CA PRO A 441 -24.24 -18.26 -21.03
C PRO A 441 -24.39 -19.78 -21.12
N SER A 442 -24.90 -20.32 -22.20
CA SER A 442 -25.25 -21.75 -22.33
C SER A 442 -24.05 -22.69 -22.08
N PRO A 443 -22.87 -22.53 -22.71
CA PRO A 443 -21.73 -23.41 -22.41
C PRO A 443 -21.21 -23.29 -20.98
N LEU A 444 -21.37 -22.10 -20.36
CA LEU A 444 -20.97 -21.87 -18.97
C LEU A 444 -22.00 -22.47 -18.00
N LYS A 445 -23.30 -22.53 -18.39
CA LYS A 445 -24.34 -23.15 -17.58
C LYS A 445 -24.05 -24.64 -17.38
N ASP A 446 -23.75 -25.37 -18.44
CA ASP A 446 -23.39 -26.78 -18.40
C ASP A 446 -22.15 -27.02 -17.52
N SER A 447 -21.22 -26.07 -17.54
CA SER A 447 -19.99 -26.16 -16.75
C SER A 447 -20.22 -25.87 -15.28
N ILE A 448 -21.07 -24.91 -14.93
CA ILE A 448 -21.32 -24.56 -13.53
C ILE A 448 -22.18 -25.63 -12.83
N GLU A 449 -23.08 -26.29 -13.56
CA GLU A 449 -23.89 -27.39 -13.02
C GLU A 449 -23.08 -28.66 -12.71
N LYS A 450 -21.90 -28.84 -13.30
CA LYS A 450 -20.98 -29.92 -12.92
C LYS A 450 -20.35 -29.74 -11.54
N VAL A 451 -20.38 -28.52 -11.02
CA VAL A 451 -19.77 -28.19 -9.72
C VAL A 451 -20.70 -28.69 -8.61
N SER A 452 -20.27 -29.69 -7.86
CA SER A 452 -21.05 -30.28 -6.78
C SER A 452 -20.26 -30.25 -5.47
N PHE A 453 -20.92 -29.83 -4.42
CA PHE A 453 -20.37 -29.86 -3.06
C PHE A 453 -21.26 -30.79 -2.21
N GLU A 454 -21.01 -32.09 -2.34
CA GLU A 454 -21.83 -33.14 -1.68
C GLU A 454 -21.90 -32.98 -0.14
N ASP A 455 -20.83 -32.43 0.45
CA ASP A 455 -20.77 -32.20 1.91
C ASP A 455 -21.52 -30.95 2.37
N VAL A 456 -22.04 -30.12 1.47
CA VAL A 456 -22.89 -28.98 1.81
C VAL A 456 -24.35 -29.43 1.87
N PRO A 457 -25.05 -29.26 3.01
CA PRO A 457 -26.41 -29.77 3.19
C PRO A 457 -27.44 -28.85 2.51
N PHE A 458 -27.35 -28.67 1.19
CA PHE A 458 -28.25 -27.78 0.44
C PHE A 458 -29.73 -28.08 0.65
N SER A 459 -30.11 -29.37 0.73
CA SER A 459 -31.52 -29.79 0.94
C SER A 459 -32.04 -29.44 2.32
N GLY A 460 -31.16 -29.22 3.30
CA GLY A 460 -31.53 -28.82 4.65
C GLY A 460 -31.53 -27.30 4.88
N LEU A 461 -31.13 -26.53 3.89
CA LEU A 461 -31.09 -25.07 4.02
C LEU A 461 -32.50 -24.46 3.88
N PRO A 462 -32.87 -23.43 4.66
CA PRO A 462 -34.17 -22.76 4.53
C PRO A 462 -34.29 -22.05 3.19
N VAL A 463 -35.36 -22.36 2.47
CA VAL A 463 -35.73 -21.75 1.21
C VAL A 463 -36.29 -20.34 1.44
N TYR A 464 -35.95 -19.37 0.65
CA TYR A 464 -36.59 -18.06 0.62
C TYR A 464 -37.83 -18.12 -0.26
N SER A 465 -38.99 -17.90 0.36
CA SER A 465 -40.31 -17.97 -0.29
C SER A 465 -40.95 -16.59 -0.44
#